data_174b4e8fe0d19505985f55381af53040
#
_entry.id   174b4e8fe0d19505985f55381af53040
#
_cell.length_a   1.000
_cell.length_b   1.000
_cell.length_c   1.000
_cell.angle_alpha   90.00
_cell.angle_beta   90.00
_cell.angle_gamma   90.00
#
_symmetry.space_group_name_H-M   'P 1'
#
loop_
_entity.id
_entity.type
_entity.pdbx_description
1 polymer ?
#
loop_
_entity_poly.entity_id
_entity_poly.type
_entity_poly.pdbx_seq_one_letter_code
_entity_poly.pdbx_strand_id
1 'polypeptide(L)'
;MREDVESTARRTLTRSTRILGALQLDGPLVLGLALIVVYGQFVLYSASGGDWSAVVRGSIRLCIGALAMLVCAQIKPGQLRRLSPWLYLVGLVLLIIVDAIGYIGKGAQRWLDLGLFRFQPSEIMKLAVPMACAWYLRERSLPPDGKTLLVLAALILVPTLLTILQPDLGTGLLILISGGLVVLFAGLQAWIIALLGGASVAAAWGGWYLLHDYQQQRVLAFLDPQYDPLGAGYHIIQSTIAIGSGGITGKGYLQGTQGQLEFLPERSTDFVFAVIGEELGLLGALLLLALYLAVVARALYLASQMHDTFARLLSSSFATIFFVYVFINAGMVSGLLPVVGVPLPLVSYGGTSMVTLLAGFGMLMALHANRKLAA
;
A
#
# COMPACT_ATOMS: atom_id res chain seq x y z
N MET A 1 -32.83 -34.28 9.19
CA MET A 1 -32.44 -32.93 9.66
C MET A 1 -30.91 -32.66 9.67
N ARG A 2 -30.05 -33.56 10.22
CA ARG A 2 -28.56 -33.36 10.10
C ARG A 2 -28.06 -33.58 8.67
N GLU A 3 -28.52 -34.59 7.97
CA GLU A 3 -28.10 -34.86 6.57
C GLU A 3 -28.55 -33.78 5.59
N ASP A 4 -29.73 -33.18 5.81
CA ASP A 4 -30.23 -32.07 4.98
C ASP A 4 -29.39 -30.80 5.18
N VAL A 5 -28.93 -30.54 6.41
CA VAL A 5 -28.05 -29.39 6.73
C VAL A 5 -26.66 -29.57 6.11
N GLU A 6 -26.07 -30.79 6.18
CA GLU A 6 -24.81 -31.11 5.56
C GLU A 6 -24.87 -31.07 4.02
N SER A 7 -25.95 -31.58 3.43
CA SER A 7 -26.13 -31.53 1.97
C SER A 7 -26.34 -30.11 1.46
N THR A 8 -27.05 -29.27 2.21
CA THR A 8 -27.28 -27.88 1.89
C THR A 8 -25.98 -27.06 2.05
N ALA A 9 -25.20 -27.32 3.12
CA ALA A 9 -23.89 -26.71 3.33
C ALA A 9 -22.90 -27.09 2.22
N ARG A 10 -22.84 -28.36 1.80
CA ARG A 10 -22.00 -28.81 0.67
C ARG A 10 -22.44 -28.19 -0.67
N ARG A 11 -23.75 -28.03 -0.92
CA ARG A 11 -24.26 -27.36 -2.13
C ARG A 11 -23.96 -25.86 -2.15
N THR A 12 -24.04 -25.17 -1.04
CA THR A 12 -23.68 -23.74 -0.93
C THR A 12 -22.16 -23.53 -1.08
N LEU A 13 -21.33 -24.38 -0.47
CA LEU A 13 -19.87 -24.35 -0.64
C LEU A 13 -19.45 -24.60 -2.10
N THR A 14 -20.07 -25.57 -2.78
CA THR A 14 -19.79 -25.83 -4.21
C THR A 14 -20.29 -24.71 -5.12
N ARG A 15 -21.35 -24.00 -4.78
CA ARG A 15 -21.85 -22.88 -5.54
C ARG A 15 -20.96 -21.63 -5.37
N SER A 16 -20.53 -21.34 -4.14
CA SER A 16 -19.61 -20.23 -3.86
C SER A 16 -18.24 -20.43 -4.54
N THR A 17 -17.68 -21.64 -4.50
CA THR A 17 -16.41 -21.93 -5.19
C THR A 17 -16.53 -21.84 -6.71
N ARG A 18 -17.68 -22.18 -7.30
CA ARG A 18 -17.94 -21.98 -8.73
C ARG A 18 -18.03 -20.52 -9.12
N ILE A 19 -18.72 -19.70 -8.33
CA ILE A 19 -18.82 -18.25 -8.58
C ILE A 19 -17.46 -17.58 -8.44
N LEU A 20 -16.73 -17.86 -7.37
CA LEU A 20 -15.35 -17.34 -7.18
C LEU A 20 -14.42 -17.77 -8.29
N GLY A 21 -14.52 -19.02 -8.75
CA GLY A 21 -13.75 -19.52 -9.90
C GLY A 21 -14.11 -18.81 -11.21
N ALA A 22 -15.39 -18.55 -11.46
CA ALA A 22 -15.85 -17.79 -12.63
C ALA A 22 -15.38 -16.33 -12.60
N LEU A 23 -15.30 -15.73 -11.39
CA LEU A 23 -14.77 -14.39 -11.19
C LEU A 23 -13.24 -14.34 -11.05
N GLN A 24 -12.54 -15.48 -11.19
CA GLN A 24 -11.09 -15.59 -11.04
C GLN A 24 -10.58 -15.10 -9.66
N LEU A 25 -11.38 -15.23 -8.62
CA LEU A 25 -11.07 -14.78 -7.27
C LEU A 25 -10.56 -15.94 -6.39
N ASP A 26 -9.57 -15.65 -5.56
CA ASP A 26 -9.11 -16.56 -4.52
C ASP A 26 -9.89 -16.32 -3.23
N GLY A 27 -10.68 -17.32 -2.79
CA GLY A 27 -11.57 -17.20 -1.65
C GLY A 27 -10.88 -16.80 -0.34
N PRO A 28 -9.80 -17.48 0.09
CA PRO A 28 -9.06 -17.13 1.30
C PRO A 28 -8.48 -15.71 1.27
N LEU A 29 -7.97 -15.26 0.12
CA LEU A 29 -7.42 -13.91 -0.04
C LEU A 29 -8.53 -12.85 0.07
N VAL A 30 -9.66 -13.06 -0.63
CA VAL A 30 -10.82 -12.17 -0.56
C VAL A 30 -11.39 -12.11 0.85
N LEU A 31 -11.47 -13.24 1.55
CA LEU A 31 -11.92 -13.26 2.95
C LEU A 31 -11.00 -12.45 3.86
N GLY A 32 -9.68 -12.61 3.73
CA GLY A 32 -8.71 -11.84 4.52
C GLY A 32 -8.83 -10.33 4.26
N LEU A 33 -8.94 -9.92 2.99
CA LEU A 33 -9.16 -8.51 2.63
C LEU A 33 -10.51 -7.99 3.18
N ALA A 34 -11.58 -8.77 3.10
CA ALA A 34 -12.88 -8.40 3.64
C ALA A 34 -12.86 -8.23 5.17
N LEU A 35 -12.15 -9.11 5.89
CA LEU A 35 -12.01 -8.99 7.35
C LEU A 35 -11.24 -7.71 7.74
N ILE A 36 -10.16 -7.36 7.01
CA ILE A 36 -9.43 -6.10 7.23
C ILE A 36 -10.35 -4.90 6.95
N VAL A 37 -11.15 -4.94 5.88
CA VAL A 37 -12.10 -3.89 5.54
C VAL A 37 -13.15 -3.71 6.62
N VAL A 38 -13.76 -4.79 7.11
CA VAL A 38 -14.76 -4.73 8.20
C VAL A 38 -14.14 -4.14 9.46
N TYR A 39 -12.94 -4.61 9.83
CA TYR A 39 -12.20 -4.05 10.95
C TYR A 39 -11.91 -2.56 10.74
N GLY A 40 -11.48 -2.18 9.54
CA GLY A 40 -11.18 -0.79 9.16
C GLY A 40 -12.41 0.12 9.25
N GLN A 41 -13.59 -0.33 8.80
CA GLN A 41 -14.83 0.45 8.91
C GLN A 41 -15.28 0.63 10.36
N PHE A 42 -15.11 -0.40 11.19
CA PHE A 42 -15.34 -0.32 12.63
C PHE A 42 -14.45 0.73 13.29
N VAL A 43 -13.14 0.69 12.99
CA VAL A 43 -12.18 1.67 13.53
C VAL A 43 -12.43 3.07 12.96
N LEU A 44 -12.76 3.19 11.67
CA LEU A 44 -13.02 4.49 11.02
C LEU A 44 -14.19 5.22 11.67
N TYR A 45 -15.25 4.52 12.07
CA TYR A 45 -16.36 5.11 12.79
C TYR A 45 -15.89 5.75 14.10
N SER A 46 -15.07 5.06 14.88
CA SER A 46 -14.50 5.64 16.11
C SER A 46 -13.51 6.77 15.83
N ALA A 47 -12.57 6.56 14.90
CA ALA A 47 -11.57 7.56 14.53
C ALA A 47 -12.19 8.86 13.97
N SER A 48 -13.42 8.81 13.43
CA SER A 48 -14.16 9.99 12.98
C SER A 48 -15.07 10.60 14.05
N GLY A 49 -14.98 10.16 15.31
CA GLY A 49 -15.81 10.68 16.40
C GLY A 49 -17.28 10.27 16.31
N GLY A 50 -17.58 9.07 15.74
CA GLY A 50 -18.94 8.58 15.55
C GLY A 50 -19.67 9.16 14.33
N ASP A 51 -18.92 9.80 13.38
CA ASP A 51 -19.52 10.35 12.16
C ASP A 51 -19.84 9.24 11.13
N TRP A 52 -21.13 8.91 11.00
CA TRP A 52 -21.62 8.00 9.99
C TRP A 52 -21.31 8.45 8.56
N SER A 53 -21.25 9.75 8.32
CA SER A 53 -20.97 10.29 6.98
C SER A 53 -19.57 9.93 6.50
N ALA A 54 -18.59 9.85 7.41
CA ALA A 54 -17.23 9.40 7.12
C ALA A 54 -17.20 7.92 6.72
N VAL A 55 -17.96 7.07 7.44
CA VAL A 55 -18.10 5.63 7.13
C VAL A 55 -18.75 5.44 5.76
N VAL A 56 -19.83 6.15 5.46
CA VAL A 56 -20.51 6.08 4.15
C VAL A 56 -19.56 6.48 3.03
N ARG A 57 -18.86 7.60 3.17
CA ARG A 57 -17.86 8.03 2.16
C ARG A 57 -16.72 7.02 2.02
N GLY A 58 -16.26 6.43 3.13
CA GLY A 58 -15.27 5.34 3.14
C GLY A 58 -15.77 4.11 2.40
N SER A 59 -17.02 3.68 2.68
CA SER A 59 -17.67 2.52 2.03
C SER A 59 -17.84 2.71 0.52
N ILE A 60 -18.20 3.92 0.07
CA ILE A 60 -18.29 4.23 -1.38
C ILE A 60 -16.92 4.01 -2.05
N ARG A 61 -15.84 4.50 -1.44
CA ARG A 61 -14.48 4.31 -1.98
C ARG A 61 -14.05 2.84 -1.98
N LEU A 62 -14.44 2.09 -0.94
CA LEU A 62 -14.23 0.65 -0.88
C LEU A 62 -14.98 -0.09 -1.99
N CYS A 63 -16.22 0.29 -2.28
CA CYS A 63 -16.99 -0.27 -3.39
C CYS A 63 -16.32 0.01 -4.74
N ILE A 64 -15.80 1.23 -4.95
CA ILE A 64 -15.02 1.58 -6.15
C ILE A 64 -13.74 0.72 -6.23
N GLY A 65 -13.03 0.57 -5.12
CA GLY A 65 -11.83 -0.28 -5.05
C GLY A 65 -12.12 -1.75 -5.29
N ALA A 66 -13.21 -2.28 -4.72
CA ALA A 66 -13.67 -3.65 -4.95
C ALA A 66 -14.07 -3.87 -6.42
N LEU A 67 -14.75 -2.90 -7.04
CA LEU A 67 -15.06 -2.94 -8.47
C LEU A 67 -13.79 -2.95 -9.31
N ALA A 68 -12.80 -2.09 -8.99
CA ALA A 68 -11.51 -2.09 -9.66
C ALA A 68 -10.78 -3.44 -9.51
N MET A 69 -10.81 -4.04 -8.31
CA MET A 69 -10.28 -5.38 -8.06
C MET A 69 -10.97 -6.43 -8.93
N LEU A 70 -12.30 -6.43 -9.01
CA LEU A 70 -13.06 -7.36 -9.83
C LEU A 70 -12.77 -7.20 -11.32
N VAL A 71 -12.69 -5.97 -11.82
CA VAL A 71 -12.33 -5.67 -13.22
C VAL A 71 -10.93 -6.16 -13.51
N CYS A 72 -9.94 -5.83 -12.66
CA CYS A 72 -8.56 -6.25 -12.84
C CYS A 72 -8.41 -7.78 -12.75
N ALA A 73 -9.24 -8.46 -11.94
CA ALA A 73 -9.25 -9.92 -11.85
C ALA A 73 -9.69 -10.61 -13.16
N GLN A 74 -10.43 -9.93 -14.04
CA GLN A 74 -10.86 -10.47 -15.34
C GLN A 74 -9.84 -10.24 -16.47
N ILE A 75 -8.79 -9.45 -16.24
CA ILE A 75 -7.81 -9.14 -17.29
C ILE A 75 -6.87 -10.34 -17.51
N LYS A 76 -6.79 -10.80 -18.74
CA LYS A 76 -5.91 -11.93 -19.08
C LYS A 76 -4.42 -11.55 -18.91
N PRO A 77 -3.53 -12.49 -18.51
CA PRO A 77 -2.09 -12.22 -18.35
C PRO A 77 -1.43 -11.59 -19.58
N GLY A 78 -1.80 -12.03 -20.79
CA GLY A 78 -1.28 -11.46 -22.03
C GLY A 78 -1.68 -9.99 -22.25
N GLN A 79 -2.86 -9.59 -21.77
CA GLN A 79 -3.31 -8.19 -21.82
C GLN A 79 -2.56 -7.35 -20.78
N LEU A 80 -2.39 -7.85 -19.56
CA LEU A 80 -1.58 -7.17 -18.54
C LEU A 80 -0.16 -6.90 -19.02
N ARG A 81 0.47 -7.88 -19.68
CA ARG A 81 1.80 -7.72 -20.28
C ARG A 81 1.82 -6.63 -21.34
N ARG A 82 0.83 -6.60 -22.24
CA ARG A 82 0.73 -5.57 -23.31
C ARG A 82 0.45 -4.18 -22.74
N LEU A 83 -0.33 -4.09 -21.68
CA LEU A 83 -0.68 -2.84 -21.02
C LEU A 83 0.48 -2.26 -20.19
N SER A 84 1.40 -3.09 -19.68
CA SER A 84 2.47 -2.65 -18.78
C SER A 84 3.30 -1.47 -19.29
N PRO A 85 3.88 -1.49 -20.52
CA PRO A 85 4.66 -0.35 -21.01
C PRO A 85 3.78 0.89 -21.28
N TRP A 86 2.53 0.70 -21.71
CA TRP A 86 1.61 1.80 -21.95
C TRP A 86 1.15 2.47 -20.66
N LEU A 87 0.83 1.68 -19.63
CA LEU A 87 0.45 2.20 -18.31
C LEU A 87 1.60 2.99 -17.68
N TYR A 88 2.84 2.50 -17.85
CA TYR A 88 4.02 3.20 -17.41
C TYR A 88 4.21 4.54 -18.15
N LEU A 89 4.10 4.53 -19.46
CA LEU A 89 4.25 5.75 -20.28
C LEU A 89 3.16 6.78 -19.95
N VAL A 90 1.90 6.35 -19.88
CA VAL A 90 0.78 7.22 -19.51
C VAL A 90 0.98 7.79 -18.11
N GLY A 91 1.36 6.96 -17.12
CA GLY A 91 1.64 7.41 -15.78
C GLY A 91 2.78 8.43 -15.72
N LEU A 92 3.85 8.22 -16.50
CA LEU A 92 4.98 9.15 -16.57
C LEU A 92 4.54 10.51 -17.18
N VAL A 93 3.78 10.48 -18.27
CA VAL A 93 3.23 11.71 -18.89
C VAL A 93 2.31 12.44 -17.91
N LEU A 94 1.46 11.73 -17.19
CA LEU A 94 0.59 12.33 -16.17
C LEU A 94 1.38 12.94 -15.00
N LEU A 95 2.50 12.35 -14.58
CA LEU A 95 3.39 12.96 -13.58
C LEU A 95 3.96 14.29 -14.08
N ILE A 96 4.42 14.35 -15.33
CA ILE A 96 4.95 15.59 -15.94
C ILE A 96 3.83 16.63 -16.06
N ILE A 97 2.61 16.23 -16.43
CA ILE A 97 1.46 17.14 -16.53
C ILE A 97 1.11 17.73 -15.15
N VAL A 98 1.13 16.91 -14.08
CA VAL A 98 0.89 17.41 -12.71
C VAL A 98 1.91 18.46 -12.30
N ASP A 99 3.17 18.28 -12.67
CA ASP A 99 4.22 19.24 -12.37
C ASP A 99 3.99 20.60 -13.05
N ALA A 100 3.37 20.59 -14.25
CA ALA A 100 3.07 21.79 -15.01
C ALA A 100 1.75 22.49 -14.59
N ILE A 101 0.67 21.73 -14.34
CA ILE A 101 -0.69 22.27 -14.16
C ILE A 101 -1.45 21.70 -12.96
N GLY A 102 -0.80 20.94 -12.10
CA GLY A 102 -1.45 20.27 -10.97
C GLY A 102 -2.01 21.24 -9.92
N TYR A 103 -3.04 20.80 -9.21
CA TYR A 103 -3.61 21.50 -8.06
C TYR A 103 -2.68 21.45 -6.86
N ILE A 104 -2.44 22.63 -6.24
CA ILE A 104 -1.64 22.74 -5.02
C ILE A 104 -2.55 22.45 -3.82
N GLY A 105 -2.32 21.31 -3.17
CA GLY A 105 -3.03 20.92 -1.95
C GLY A 105 -2.05 20.65 -0.80
N LYS A 106 -2.31 21.20 0.38
CA LYS A 106 -1.43 21.05 1.57
C LYS A 106 0.05 21.39 1.27
N GLY A 107 0.30 22.43 0.47
CA GLY A 107 1.65 22.91 0.14
C GLY A 107 2.40 22.12 -0.92
N ALA A 108 1.79 21.17 -1.63
CA ALA A 108 2.41 20.43 -2.69
C ALA A 108 1.49 20.23 -3.90
N GLN A 109 2.07 20.24 -5.09
CA GLN A 109 1.39 20.10 -6.37
C GLN A 109 1.40 18.63 -6.80
N ARG A 110 0.36 17.86 -6.41
CA ARG A 110 0.33 16.39 -6.54
C ARG A 110 -0.93 15.85 -7.20
N TRP A 111 -1.96 16.70 -7.38
CA TRP A 111 -3.30 16.28 -7.76
C TRP A 111 -3.71 16.88 -9.10
N LEU A 112 -4.35 16.07 -9.93
CA LEU A 112 -5.13 16.57 -11.06
C LEU A 112 -6.58 16.71 -10.61
N ASP A 113 -7.13 17.91 -10.75
CA ASP A 113 -8.55 18.14 -10.51
C ASP A 113 -9.31 17.86 -11.80
N LEU A 114 -10.11 16.79 -11.81
CA LEU A 114 -10.94 16.36 -12.93
C LEU A 114 -12.40 16.86 -12.79
N GLY A 115 -12.62 17.81 -11.87
CA GLY A 115 -13.93 18.39 -11.58
C GLY A 115 -14.79 17.52 -10.66
N LEU A 116 -14.98 16.25 -10.97
CA LEU A 116 -15.77 15.29 -10.16
C LEU A 116 -14.95 14.67 -9.02
N PHE A 117 -13.67 14.48 -9.24
CA PHE A 117 -12.76 13.91 -8.24
C PHE A 117 -11.31 14.35 -8.48
N ARG A 118 -10.52 14.34 -7.43
CA ARG A 118 -9.08 14.59 -7.52
C ARG A 118 -8.35 13.28 -7.69
N PHE A 119 -7.48 13.25 -8.67
CA PHE A 119 -6.71 12.08 -9.04
C PHE A 119 -5.21 12.36 -8.85
N GLN A 120 -4.48 11.39 -8.25
CA GLN A 120 -3.04 11.47 -8.05
C GLN A 120 -2.33 10.51 -9.01
N PRO A 121 -1.61 11.00 -10.03
CA PRO A 121 -0.93 10.12 -11.00
C PRO A 121 0.13 9.20 -10.42
N SER A 122 0.81 9.60 -9.36
CA SER A 122 1.78 8.75 -8.67
C SER A 122 1.15 7.47 -8.08
N GLU A 123 -0.16 7.44 -7.85
CA GLU A 123 -0.87 6.22 -7.46
C GLU A 123 -0.84 5.15 -8.57
N ILE A 124 -1.00 5.56 -9.84
CA ILE A 124 -0.84 4.64 -10.97
C ILE A 124 0.59 4.12 -11.04
N MET A 125 1.59 4.98 -10.79
CA MET A 125 3.00 4.58 -10.89
C MET A 125 3.38 3.49 -9.90
N LYS A 126 2.73 3.40 -8.75
CA LYS A 126 2.94 2.29 -7.79
C LYS A 126 2.55 0.91 -8.35
N LEU A 127 1.65 0.87 -9.34
CA LEU A 127 1.32 -0.35 -10.11
C LEU A 127 2.15 -0.44 -11.39
N ALA A 128 2.29 0.66 -12.11
CA ALA A 128 2.91 0.70 -13.43
C ALA A 128 4.41 0.40 -13.40
N VAL A 129 5.14 0.87 -12.38
CA VAL A 129 6.58 0.63 -12.24
C VAL A 129 6.88 -0.86 -12.04
N PRO A 130 6.30 -1.59 -11.06
CA PRO A 130 6.54 -3.01 -10.95
C PRO A 130 6.04 -3.80 -12.17
N MET A 131 4.94 -3.37 -12.83
CA MET A 131 4.49 -3.98 -14.07
C MET A 131 5.51 -3.82 -15.20
N ALA A 132 6.08 -2.61 -15.37
CA ALA A 132 7.10 -2.34 -16.40
C ALA A 132 8.41 -3.10 -16.13
N CYS A 133 8.85 -3.15 -14.87
CA CYS A 133 10.03 -3.93 -14.47
C CYS A 133 9.84 -5.43 -14.73
N ALA A 134 8.71 -6.00 -14.31
CA ALA A 134 8.40 -7.40 -14.55
C ALA A 134 8.24 -7.71 -16.04
N TRP A 135 7.63 -6.79 -16.81
CA TRP A 135 7.52 -6.89 -18.28
C TRP A 135 8.89 -6.90 -18.95
N TYR A 136 9.81 -6.06 -18.51
CA TYR A 136 11.15 -5.98 -19.06
C TYR A 136 11.99 -7.23 -18.75
N LEU A 137 11.79 -7.83 -17.57
CA LEU A 137 12.50 -9.04 -17.12
C LEU A 137 11.97 -10.36 -17.68
N ARG A 138 10.75 -10.38 -18.24
CA ARG A 138 10.08 -11.63 -18.65
C ARG A 138 10.85 -12.52 -19.61
N GLU A 139 11.64 -11.91 -20.52
CA GLU A 139 12.40 -12.60 -21.58
C GLU A 139 13.90 -12.57 -21.34
N ARG A 140 14.33 -12.19 -20.14
CA ARG A 140 15.73 -12.07 -19.78
C ARG A 140 16.16 -13.17 -18.84
N SER A 141 17.45 -13.51 -18.88
CA SER A 141 18.05 -14.43 -17.92
C SER A 141 18.01 -13.84 -16.50
N LEU A 142 17.73 -14.67 -15.53
CA LEU A 142 17.78 -14.32 -14.11
C LEU A 142 18.93 -15.09 -13.44
N PRO A 143 19.71 -14.44 -12.58
CA PRO A 143 19.67 -13.04 -12.15
C PRO A 143 20.05 -12.04 -13.26
N PRO A 144 19.55 -10.77 -13.18
CA PRO A 144 19.76 -9.75 -14.20
C PRO A 144 21.24 -9.32 -14.27
N ASP A 145 21.73 -9.11 -15.48
CA ASP A 145 23.07 -8.57 -15.75
C ASP A 145 23.13 -7.04 -15.53
N GLY A 146 24.35 -6.47 -15.54
CA GLY A 146 24.56 -5.04 -15.26
C GLY A 146 23.81 -4.11 -16.22
N LYS A 147 23.69 -4.47 -17.51
CA LYS A 147 22.93 -3.65 -18.49
C LYS A 147 21.43 -3.69 -18.19
N THR A 148 20.92 -4.85 -17.85
CA THR A 148 19.52 -5.02 -17.43
C THR A 148 19.23 -4.24 -16.16
N LEU A 149 20.14 -4.27 -15.17
CA LEU A 149 20.01 -3.50 -13.93
C LEU A 149 19.99 -1.99 -14.19
N LEU A 150 20.81 -1.49 -15.13
CA LEU A 150 20.82 -0.07 -15.48
C LEU A 150 19.46 0.38 -16.07
N VAL A 151 18.84 -0.43 -16.94
CA VAL A 151 17.51 -0.12 -17.49
C VAL A 151 16.45 -0.17 -16.40
N LEU A 152 16.51 -1.19 -15.53
CA LEU A 152 15.57 -1.28 -14.38
C LEU A 152 15.72 -0.10 -13.43
N ALA A 153 16.97 0.33 -13.15
CA ALA A 153 17.22 1.52 -12.37
C ALA A 153 16.61 2.76 -13.02
N ALA A 154 16.73 2.95 -14.33
CA ALA A 154 16.09 4.05 -15.03
C ALA A 154 14.55 3.99 -14.94
N LEU A 155 13.94 2.81 -15.16
CA LEU A 155 12.50 2.60 -15.03
C LEU A 155 11.96 2.91 -13.62
N ILE A 156 12.75 2.70 -12.59
CA ILE A 156 12.36 2.95 -11.20
C ILE A 156 12.68 4.39 -10.80
N LEU A 157 13.90 4.87 -11.07
CA LEU A 157 14.37 6.16 -10.57
C LEU A 157 13.69 7.36 -11.26
N VAL A 158 13.39 7.27 -12.56
CA VAL A 158 12.77 8.39 -13.27
C VAL A 158 11.42 8.79 -12.64
N PRO A 159 10.42 7.90 -12.50
CA PRO A 159 9.17 8.28 -11.84
C PRO A 159 9.33 8.59 -10.35
N THR A 160 10.26 7.92 -9.67
CA THR A 160 10.57 8.21 -8.25
C THR A 160 11.06 9.65 -8.08
N LEU A 161 12.04 10.08 -8.88
CA LEU A 161 12.60 11.43 -8.80
C LEU A 161 11.56 12.49 -9.17
N LEU A 162 10.75 12.27 -10.22
CA LEU A 162 9.65 13.17 -10.57
C LEU A 162 8.65 13.31 -9.40
N THR A 163 8.33 12.21 -8.70
CA THR A 163 7.43 12.25 -7.55
C THR A 163 8.07 12.98 -6.35
N ILE A 164 9.37 12.81 -6.12
CA ILE A 164 10.10 13.53 -5.07
C ILE A 164 10.15 15.03 -5.35
N LEU A 165 10.33 15.44 -6.62
CA LEU A 165 10.29 16.84 -7.04
C LEU A 165 8.91 17.49 -6.80
N GLN A 166 7.82 16.71 -6.78
CA GLN A 166 6.46 17.14 -6.39
C GLN A 166 6.25 17.19 -4.86
N PRO A 167 7.26 17.47 -4.08
CA PRO A 167 7.51 17.25 -2.65
C PRO A 167 6.72 16.07 -2.03
N ASP A 168 6.70 14.89 -2.68
CA ASP A 168 6.02 13.69 -2.19
C ASP A 168 7.00 12.54 -1.93
N LEU A 169 7.78 12.69 -0.85
CA LEU A 169 8.76 11.67 -0.44
C LEU A 169 8.12 10.31 -0.13
N GLY A 170 6.97 10.31 0.55
CA GLY A 170 6.30 9.06 0.94
C GLY A 170 5.91 8.22 -0.26
N THR A 171 5.24 8.82 -1.23
CA THR A 171 4.86 8.13 -2.47
C THR A 171 6.06 7.80 -3.35
N GLY A 172 7.06 8.69 -3.44
CA GLY A 172 8.30 8.42 -4.16
C GLY A 172 9.04 7.20 -3.60
N LEU A 173 9.15 7.09 -2.28
CA LEU A 173 9.74 5.92 -1.61
C LEU A 173 8.95 4.63 -1.90
N LEU A 174 7.63 4.68 -1.89
CA LEU A 174 6.79 3.53 -2.22
C LEU A 174 6.94 3.08 -3.68
N ILE A 175 7.10 4.01 -4.62
CA ILE A 175 7.41 3.71 -6.03
C ILE A 175 8.78 3.05 -6.13
N LEU A 176 9.80 3.61 -5.49
CA LEU A 176 11.14 3.05 -5.44
C LEU A 176 11.15 1.62 -4.90
N ILE A 177 10.48 1.40 -3.76
CA ILE A 177 10.39 0.08 -3.12
C ILE A 177 9.61 -0.89 -4.02
N SER A 178 8.48 -0.49 -4.62
CA SER A 178 7.67 -1.38 -5.45
C SER A 178 8.43 -1.93 -6.66
N GLY A 179 9.19 -1.08 -7.34
CA GLY A 179 10.08 -1.50 -8.43
C GLY A 179 11.30 -2.28 -7.93
N GLY A 180 11.90 -1.83 -6.83
CA GLY A 180 13.04 -2.50 -6.19
C GLY A 180 12.73 -3.92 -5.73
N LEU A 181 11.50 -4.19 -5.26
CA LEU A 181 11.03 -5.53 -4.91
C LEU A 181 11.00 -6.46 -6.13
N VAL A 182 10.61 -5.98 -7.31
CA VAL A 182 10.67 -6.79 -8.54
C VAL A 182 12.10 -7.20 -8.84
N VAL A 183 13.05 -6.27 -8.71
CA VAL A 183 14.49 -6.52 -8.92
C VAL A 183 15.04 -7.47 -7.87
N LEU A 184 14.63 -7.32 -6.61
CA LEU A 184 15.01 -8.22 -5.52
C LEU A 184 14.53 -9.64 -5.77
N PHE A 185 13.27 -9.83 -6.16
CA PHE A 185 12.70 -11.16 -6.47
C PHE A 185 13.23 -11.76 -7.78
N ALA A 186 13.78 -10.95 -8.67
CA ALA A 186 14.50 -11.45 -9.86
C ALA A 186 15.84 -12.13 -9.49
N GLY A 187 16.29 -11.95 -8.25
CA GLY A 187 17.54 -12.53 -7.73
C GLY A 187 18.71 -11.56 -7.93
N LEU A 188 19.13 -10.91 -6.85
CA LEU A 188 20.33 -10.09 -6.85
C LEU A 188 21.48 -10.85 -6.21
N GLN A 189 22.66 -10.67 -6.75
CA GLN A 189 23.89 -11.16 -6.11
C GLN A 189 24.12 -10.37 -4.80
N ALA A 190 24.59 -11.04 -3.76
CA ALA A 190 24.72 -10.45 -2.42
C ALA A 190 25.56 -9.16 -2.41
N TRP A 191 26.61 -9.08 -3.23
CA TRP A 191 27.43 -7.87 -3.34
C TRP A 191 26.68 -6.67 -3.93
N ILE A 192 25.72 -6.91 -4.86
CA ILE A 192 24.85 -5.85 -5.42
C ILE A 192 23.91 -5.33 -4.35
N ILE A 193 23.35 -6.22 -3.51
CA ILE A 193 22.49 -5.82 -2.37
C ILE A 193 23.31 -4.95 -1.41
N ALA A 194 24.54 -5.35 -1.10
CA ALA A 194 25.45 -4.58 -0.25
C ALA A 194 25.80 -3.21 -0.88
N LEU A 195 26.08 -3.18 -2.19
CA LEU A 195 26.36 -1.94 -2.93
C LEU A 195 25.14 -1.00 -2.93
N LEU A 196 23.94 -1.53 -3.22
CA LEU A 196 22.70 -0.73 -3.19
C LEU A 196 22.40 -0.22 -1.77
N GLY A 197 22.63 -1.03 -0.73
CA GLY A 197 22.52 -0.60 0.66
C GLY A 197 23.49 0.54 0.98
N GLY A 198 24.74 0.40 0.63
CA GLY A 198 25.75 1.46 0.80
C GLY A 198 25.41 2.73 0.01
N ALA A 199 24.99 2.57 -1.25
CA ALA A 199 24.56 3.70 -2.08
C ALA A 199 23.33 4.40 -1.51
N SER A 200 22.39 3.66 -0.91
CA SER A 200 21.19 4.23 -0.25
C SER A 200 21.58 5.07 0.98
N VAL A 201 22.54 4.61 1.78
CA VAL A 201 23.06 5.37 2.93
C VAL A 201 23.78 6.64 2.46
N ALA A 202 24.62 6.54 1.43
CA ALA A 202 25.31 7.70 0.84
C ALA A 202 24.31 8.69 0.22
N ALA A 203 23.28 8.19 -0.46
CA ALA A 203 22.21 9.02 -1.03
C ALA A 203 21.35 9.69 0.06
N ALA A 204 21.09 9.01 1.17
CA ALA A 204 20.39 9.61 2.31
C ALA A 204 21.21 10.74 2.94
N TRP A 205 22.53 10.55 3.09
CA TRP A 205 23.41 11.58 3.62
C TRP A 205 23.58 12.77 2.65
N GLY A 206 23.89 12.51 1.38
CA GLY A 206 24.00 13.59 0.36
C GLY A 206 22.65 14.25 0.08
N GLY A 207 21.57 13.49 0.09
CA GLY A 207 20.19 13.96 -0.10
C GLY A 207 19.70 14.89 1.01
N TRP A 208 20.28 14.80 2.22
CA TRP A 208 19.95 15.70 3.34
C TRP A 208 19.99 17.19 2.94
N TYR A 209 21.00 17.57 2.17
CA TYR A 209 21.19 18.95 1.71
C TYR A 209 20.22 19.37 0.59
N LEU A 210 19.52 18.41 -0.03
CA LEU A 210 18.55 18.63 -1.09
C LEU A 210 17.10 18.59 -0.59
N LEU A 211 16.89 18.19 0.68
CA LEU A 211 15.58 18.15 1.30
C LEU A 211 15.04 19.56 1.56
N HIS A 212 13.75 19.75 1.34
CA HIS A 212 13.05 20.97 1.76
C HIS A 212 12.98 21.06 3.29
N ASP A 213 12.93 22.26 3.84
CA ASP A 213 12.94 22.52 5.29
C ASP A 213 11.93 21.66 6.05
N TYR A 214 10.69 21.52 5.54
CA TYR A 214 9.66 20.70 6.17
C TYR A 214 10.00 19.21 6.21
N GLN A 215 10.80 18.71 5.26
CA GLN A 215 11.25 17.32 5.21
C GLN A 215 12.38 17.09 6.21
N GLN A 216 13.31 18.05 6.30
CA GLN A 216 14.37 18.03 7.32
C GLN A 216 13.77 18.09 8.72
N GLN A 217 12.77 18.96 8.95
CA GLN A 217 12.05 19.04 10.23
C GLN A 217 11.41 17.71 10.62
N ARG A 218 10.84 16.94 9.68
CA ARG A 218 10.30 15.60 9.97
C ARG A 218 11.35 14.61 10.42
N VAL A 219 12.55 14.65 9.81
CA VAL A 219 13.66 13.78 10.21
C VAL A 219 14.22 14.22 11.57
N LEU A 220 14.41 15.51 11.81
CA LEU A 220 14.83 16.05 13.11
C LEU A 220 13.84 15.73 14.21
N ALA A 221 12.54 15.92 13.96
CA ALA A 221 11.48 15.57 14.91
C ALA A 221 11.37 14.07 15.18
N PHE A 222 11.81 13.23 14.25
CA PHE A 222 11.93 11.78 14.47
C PHE A 222 13.10 11.45 15.41
N LEU A 223 14.24 12.13 15.25
CA LEU A 223 15.43 11.91 16.09
C LEU A 223 15.24 12.48 17.50
N ASP A 224 14.61 13.63 17.58
CA ASP A 224 14.23 14.29 18.84
C ASP A 224 12.85 14.95 18.70
N PRO A 225 11.75 14.25 19.12
CA PRO A 225 10.41 14.81 19.05
C PRO A 225 10.22 16.08 19.88
N GLN A 226 11.08 16.34 20.86
CA GLN A 226 11.06 17.55 21.67
C GLN A 226 11.69 18.75 20.97
N TYR A 227 12.38 18.56 19.86
CA TYR A 227 12.93 19.63 19.05
C TYR A 227 11.84 20.57 18.47
N ASP A 228 10.68 19.99 18.09
CA ASP A 228 9.52 20.76 17.59
C ASP A 228 8.23 20.18 18.19
N PRO A 229 7.96 20.43 19.49
CA PRO A 229 6.86 19.78 20.22
C PRO A 229 5.46 20.31 19.84
N LEU A 230 5.38 21.39 19.04
CA LEU A 230 4.11 21.98 18.55
C LEU A 230 3.92 21.77 17.04
N GLY A 231 4.93 21.31 16.32
CA GLY A 231 4.89 21.04 14.88
C GLY A 231 5.04 19.55 14.55
N ALA A 232 6.10 19.19 13.82
CA ALA A 232 6.30 17.81 13.36
C ALA A 232 6.45 16.80 14.50
N GLY A 233 7.06 17.16 15.63
CA GLY A 233 7.20 16.31 16.82
C GLY A 233 5.88 16.07 17.55
N TYR A 234 4.92 17.00 17.47
CA TYR A 234 3.62 16.87 18.12
C TYR A 234 2.90 15.57 17.73
N HIS A 235 2.89 15.25 16.44
CA HIS A 235 2.23 14.05 15.94
C HIS A 235 2.84 12.76 16.53
N ILE A 236 4.17 12.69 16.63
CA ILE A 236 4.89 11.53 17.18
C ILE A 236 4.60 11.40 18.69
N ILE A 237 4.68 12.51 19.42
CA ILE A 237 4.42 12.53 20.86
C ILE A 237 2.99 12.07 21.15
N GLN A 238 1.99 12.65 20.48
CA GLN A 238 0.59 12.31 20.72
C GLN A 238 0.25 10.87 20.32
N SER A 239 0.81 10.37 19.20
CA SER A 239 0.58 9.00 18.78
C SER A 239 1.21 7.97 19.73
N THR A 240 2.41 8.24 20.24
CA THR A 240 3.07 7.35 21.22
C THR A 240 2.36 7.38 22.58
N ILE A 241 1.86 8.54 23.03
CA ILE A 241 1.00 8.65 24.22
C ILE A 241 -0.29 7.85 24.04
N ALA A 242 -0.97 7.99 22.86
CA ALA A 242 -2.18 7.25 22.55
C ALA A 242 -1.96 5.74 22.66
N ILE A 243 -0.96 5.19 21.93
CA ILE A 243 -0.63 3.75 21.95
C ILE A 243 -0.27 3.30 23.38
N GLY A 244 0.62 4.04 24.06
CA GLY A 244 1.07 3.68 25.40
C GLY A 244 -0.04 3.68 26.46
N SER A 245 -1.03 4.57 26.30
CA SER A 245 -2.16 4.69 27.23
C SER A 245 -3.22 3.59 27.07
N GLY A 246 -3.24 2.86 25.94
CA GLY A 246 -4.20 1.80 25.68
C GLY A 246 -3.89 0.47 26.40
N GLY A 247 -2.64 0.23 26.77
CA GLY A 247 -2.26 -1.01 27.46
C GLY A 247 -2.58 -2.28 26.63
N ILE A 248 -2.99 -3.36 27.32
CA ILE A 248 -3.27 -4.64 26.66
C ILE A 248 -4.64 -4.66 25.99
N THR A 249 -5.68 -4.19 26.65
CA THR A 249 -7.09 -4.33 26.21
C THR A 249 -7.69 -3.06 25.65
N GLY A 250 -6.97 -1.94 25.71
CA GLY A 250 -7.46 -0.63 25.32
C GLY A 250 -8.31 0.07 26.38
N LYS A 251 -8.60 1.34 26.14
CA LYS A 251 -9.50 2.16 26.97
C LYS A 251 -10.98 1.84 26.73
N GLY A 252 -11.30 1.14 25.65
CA GLY A 252 -12.65 0.88 25.18
C GLY A 252 -12.99 1.64 23.89
N TYR A 253 -13.89 1.05 23.13
CA TYR A 253 -14.35 1.61 21.86
C TYR A 253 -15.03 2.97 22.05
N LEU A 254 -14.70 3.98 21.25
CA LEU A 254 -15.16 5.37 21.39
C LEU A 254 -14.72 6.07 22.70
N GLN A 255 -13.76 5.51 23.44
CA GLN A 255 -13.28 6.06 24.71
C GLN A 255 -11.82 6.54 24.65
N GLY A 256 -11.25 6.61 23.44
CA GLY A 256 -9.90 7.13 23.21
C GLY A 256 -9.82 8.63 23.49
N THR A 257 -9.10 9.04 24.53
CA THR A 257 -8.98 10.45 24.91
C THR A 257 -8.17 11.26 23.90
N GLN A 258 -7.08 10.71 23.37
CA GLN A 258 -6.24 11.40 22.38
C GLN A 258 -6.95 11.54 21.02
N GLY A 259 -7.68 10.51 20.62
CA GLY A 259 -8.49 10.52 19.41
C GLY A 259 -9.71 11.45 19.53
N GLN A 260 -10.53 11.29 20.56
CA GLN A 260 -11.83 11.98 20.70
C GLN A 260 -11.68 13.47 21.00
N LEU A 261 -10.67 13.89 21.77
CA LEU A 261 -10.40 15.29 22.10
C LEU A 261 -9.58 16.02 21.03
N GLU A 262 -9.38 15.41 19.86
CA GLU A 262 -8.68 16.00 18.69
C GLU A 262 -7.21 16.35 18.93
N PHE A 263 -6.57 15.77 19.98
CA PHE A 263 -5.14 15.94 20.19
C PHE A 263 -4.31 15.21 19.13
N LEU A 264 -4.90 14.25 18.41
CA LEU A 264 -4.26 13.51 17.33
C LEU A 264 -4.77 14.03 15.97
N PRO A 265 -4.04 14.92 15.29
CA PRO A 265 -4.38 15.35 13.94
C PRO A 265 -4.31 14.15 12.98
N GLU A 266 -5.11 14.20 11.90
CA GLU A 266 -5.14 13.13 10.87
C GLU A 266 -5.42 11.71 11.45
N ARG A 267 -6.17 11.63 12.56
CA ARG A 267 -6.51 10.39 13.27
C ARG A 267 -7.25 9.36 12.42
N SER A 268 -8.01 9.79 11.43
CA SER A 268 -8.74 8.93 10.51
C SER A 268 -7.92 8.51 9.27
N THR A 269 -6.78 9.14 9.03
CA THR A 269 -5.92 8.91 7.87
C THR A 269 -4.62 8.24 8.28
N ASP A 270 -3.56 8.99 8.52
CA ASP A 270 -2.21 8.47 8.70
C ASP A 270 -1.98 7.87 10.10
N PHE A 271 -2.70 8.37 11.11
CA PHE A 271 -2.55 7.97 12.51
C PHE A 271 -3.65 7.05 13.05
N VAL A 272 -4.43 6.42 12.16
CA VAL A 272 -5.50 5.50 12.57
C VAL A 272 -5.01 4.33 13.44
N PHE A 273 -3.76 3.89 13.25
CA PHE A 273 -3.13 2.84 14.06
C PHE A 273 -2.96 3.27 15.53
N ALA A 274 -2.76 4.56 15.80
CA ALA A 274 -2.72 5.08 17.18
C ALA A 274 -4.10 4.99 17.86
N VAL A 275 -5.18 5.27 17.13
CA VAL A 275 -6.54 5.10 17.64
C VAL A 275 -6.82 3.63 17.98
N ILE A 276 -6.38 2.70 17.13
CA ILE A 276 -6.47 1.25 17.41
C ILE A 276 -5.71 0.91 18.69
N GLY A 277 -4.47 1.39 18.82
CA GLY A 277 -3.64 1.17 20.01
C GLY A 277 -4.26 1.74 21.28
N GLU A 278 -4.89 2.91 21.23
CA GLU A 278 -5.54 3.55 22.37
C GLU A 278 -6.84 2.85 22.77
N GLU A 279 -7.74 2.58 21.80
CA GLU A 279 -9.09 2.09 22.10
C GLU A 279 -9.19 0.58 22.23
N LEU A 280 -8.45 -0.18 21.43
CA LEU A 280 -8.48 -1.65 21.40
C LEU A 280 -7.20 -2.26 21.99
N GLY A 281 -6.23 -1.44 22.35
CA GLY A 281 -4.98 -1.85 22.97
C GLY A 281 -4.11 -2.74 22.11
N LEU A 282 -3.17 -3.41 22.76
CA LEU A 282 -2.24 -4.35 22.10
C LEU A 282 -2.98 -5.49 21.39
N LEU A 283 -4.05 -6.01 21.99
CA LEU A 283 -4.82 -7.13 21.39
C LEU A 283 -5.47 -6.73 20.07
N GLY A 284 -6.07 -5.54 19.99
CA GLY A 284 -6.64 -5.03 18.75
C GLY A 284 -5.56 -4.81 17.67
N ALA A 285 -4.44 -4.21 18.04
CA ALA A 285 -3.32 -4.01 17.12
C ALA A 285 -2.75 -5.34 16.61
N LEU A 286 -2.53 -6.32 17.48
CA LEU A 286 -2.02 -7.65 17.11
C LEU A 286 -3.01 -8.41 16.22
N LEU A 287 -4.32 -8.33 16.49
CA LEU A 287 -5.34 -8.95 15.63
C LEU A 287 -5.26 -8.38 14.22
N LEU A 288 -5.19 -7.05 14.07
CA LEU A 288 -5.07 -6.42 12.77
C LEU A 288 -3.77 -6.81 12.06
N LEU A 289 -2.63 -6.79 12.75
CA LEU A 289 -1.35 -7.21 12.18
C LEU A 289 -1.37 -8.68 11.75
N ALA A 290 -2.01 -9.56 12.52
CA ALA A 290 -2.18 -10.97 12.14
C ALA A 290 -3.02 -11.13 10.87
N LEU A 291 -4.10 -10.34 10.70
CA LEU A 291 -4.90 -10.33 9.47
C LEU A 291 -4.06 -9.86 8.26
N TYR A 292 -3.26 -8.80 8.43
CA TYR A 292 -2.36 -8.34 7.37
C TYR A 292 -1.33 -9.41 6.99
N LEU A 293 -0.70 -10.05 7.98
CA LEU A 293 0.28 -11.11 7.74
C LEU A 293 -0.36 -12.32 7.04
N ALA A 294 -1.59 -12.69 7.41
CA ALA A 294 -2.32 -13.76 6.74
C ALA A 294 -2.61 -13.44 5.26
N VAL A 295 -3.01 -12.19 4.94
CA VAL A 295 -3.22 -11.73 3.56
C VAL A 295 -1.91 -11.75 2.78
N VAL A 296 -0.82 -11.21 3.33
CA VAL A 296 0.50 -11.20 2.69
C VAL A 296 1.02 -12.62 2.47
N ALA A 297 0.93 -13.49 3.46
CA ALA A 297 1.34 -14.89 3.36
C ALA A 297 0.55 -15.62 2.26
N ARG A 298 -0.78 -15.40 2.21
CA ARG A 298 -1.62 -15.99 1.14
C ARG A 298 -1.24 -15.46 -0.23
N ALA A 299 -1.03 -14.15 -0.38
CA ALA A 299 -0.64 -13.54 -1.64
C ALA A 299 0.73 -14.04 -2.14
N LEU A 300 1.73 -14.16 -1.25
CA LEU A 300 3.05 -14.72 -1.57
C LEU A 300 2.95 -16.21 -1.92
N TYR A 301 2.11 -16.97 -1.22
CA TYR A 301 1.84 -18.37 -1.57
C TYR A 301 1.25 -18.50 -2.97
N LEU A 302 0.31 -17.66 -3.37
CA LEU A 302 -0.24 -17.63 -4.73
C LEU A 302 0.84 -17.28 -5.75
N ALA A 303 1.68 -16.28 -5.45
CA ALA A 303 2.79 -15.85 -6.30
C ALA A 303 3.82 -16.97 -6.52
N SER A 304 4.13 -17.75 -5.48
CA SER A 304 5.09 -18.88 -5.57
C SER A 304 4.61 -20.01 -6.46
N GLN A 305 3.30 -20.13 -6.71
CA GLN A 305 2.73 -21.15 -7.60
C GLN A 305 2.74 -20.74 -9.08
N MET A 306 3.20 -19.54 -9.41
CA MET A 306 3.23 -19.04 -10.78
C MET A 306 4.54 -19.43 -11.47
N HIS A 307 4.45 -20.08 -12.63
CA HIS A 307 5.61 -20.50 -13.43
C HIS A 307 6.14 -19.36 -14.31
N ASP A 308 5.24 -18.49 -14.79
CA ASP A 308 5.59 -17.37 -15.63
C ASP A 308 6.37 -16.30 -14.85
N THR A 309 7.51 -15.86 -15.37
CA THR A 309 8.41 -14.90 -14.72
C THR A 309 7.71 -13.55 -14.46
N PHE A 310 6.98 -13.02 -15.44
CA PHE A 310 6.22 -11.76 -15.27
C PHE A 310 5.20 -11.87 -14.14
N ALA A 311 4.40 -12.94 -14.15
CA ALA A 311 3.37 -13.15 -13.14
C ALA A 311 3.96 -13.31 -11.74
N ARG A 312 5.00 -14.13 -11.59
CA ARG A 312 5.66 -14.38 -10.31
C ARG A 312 6.27 -13.12 -9.72
N LEU A 313 7.07 -12.38 -10.51
CA LEU A 313 7.74 -11.17 -10.04
C LEU A 313 6.75 -10.08 -9.66
N LEU A 314 5.75 -9.83 -10.51
CA LEU A 314 4.73 -8.81 -10.27
C LEU A 314 3.89 -9.13 -9.02
N SER A 315 3.41 -10.37 -8.91
CA SER A 315 2.58 -10.78 -7.77
C SER A 315 3.34 -10.77 -6.46
N SER A 316 4.61 -11.19 -6.45
CA SER A 316 5.47 -11.11 -5.26
C SER A 316 5.71 -9.65 -4.84
N SER A 317 5.92 -8.75 -5.81
CA SER A 317 6.05 -7.32 -5.53
C SER A 317 4.76 -6.74 -4.92
N PHE A 318 3.58 -7.03 -5.48
CA PHE A 318 2.31 -6.54 -4.95
C PHE A 318 2.00 -7.05 -3.54
N ALA A 319 2.30 -8.31 -3.26
CA ALA A 319 2.14 -8.87 -1.92
C ALA A 319 3.07 -8.20 -0.90
N THR A 320 4.32 -7.99 -1.28
CA THR A 320 5.33 -7.43 -0.37
C THR A 320 5.17 -5.92 -0.19
N ILE A 321 4.78 -5.17 -1.23
CA ILE A 321 4.52 -3.73 -1.07
C ILE A 321 3.34 -3.47 -0.12
N PHE A 322 2.33 -4.33 -0.12
CA PHE A 322 1.23 -4.25 0.83
C PHE A 322 1.73 -4.40 2.28
N PHE A 323 2.65 -5.34 2.54
CA PHE A 323 3.33 -5.45 3.83
C PHE A 323 4.13 -4.19 4.17
N VAL A 324 4.87 -3.63 3.20
CA VAL A 324 5.67 -2.41 3.39
C VAL A 324 4.80 -1.23 3.80
N TYR A 325 3.61 -1.07 3.23
CA TYR A 325 2.66 -0.05 3.67
C TYR A 325 2.29 -0.18 5.15
N VAL A 326 1.97 -1.41 5.58
CA VAL A 326 1.63 -1.70 6.98
C VAL A 326 2.82 -1.40 7.89
N PHE A 327 4.02 -1.86 7.50
CA PHE A 327 5.24 -1.66 8.25
C PHE A 327 5.61 -0.18 8.42
N ILE A 328 5.53 0.60 7.33
CA ILE A 328 5.81 2.03 7.36
C ILE A 328 4.77 2.75 8.22
N ASN A 329 3.47 2.48 8.04
CA ASN A 329 2.44 3.14 8.83
C ASN A 329 2.56 2.80 10.33
N ALA A 330 2.61 1.53 10.70
CA ALA A 330 2.77 1.12 12.09
C ALA A 330 4.08 1.67 12.69
N GLY A 331 5.18 1.65 11.92
CA GLY A 331 6.49 2.16 12.36
C GLY A 331 6.48 3.67 12.60
N MET A 332 5.87 4.48 11.70
CA MET A 332 5.84 5.93 11.89
C MET A 332 4.93 6.34 13.07
N VAL A 333 3.80 5.64 13.25
CA VAL A 333 2.86 5.93 14.33
C VAL A 333 3.44 5.51 15.70
N SER A 334 4.26 4.46 15.73
CA SER A 334 4.97 4.00 16.94
C SER A 334 6.27 4.76 17.22
N GLY A 335 6.63 5.76 16.39
CA GLY A 335 7.88 6.50 16.55
C GLY A 335 9.15 5.73 16.18
N LEU A 336 9.04 4.61 15.44
CA LEU A 336 10.18 3.82 14.94
C LEU A 336 10.67 4.29 13.57
N LEU A 337 9.87 5.05 12.85
CA LEU A 337 10.18 5.62 11.53
C LEU A 337 9.72 7.09 11.48
N PRO A 338 10.38 7.91 10.65
CA PRO A 338 9.93 9.30 10.45
C PRO A 338 8.53 9.34 9.82
N VAL A 339 7.78 10.39 10.12
CA VAL A 339 6.41 10.56 9.59
C VAL A 339 6.47 10.92 8.10
N VAL A 340 6.06 9.98 7.25
CA VAL A 340 6.06 10.13 5.78
C VAL A 340 4.67 10.29 5.18
N GLY A 341 3.61 10.13 5.97
CA GLY A 341 2.22 10.31 5.50
C GLY A 341 1.74 9.15 4.61
N VAL A 342 1.99 7.93 5.02
CA VAL A 342 1.53 6.71 4.32
C VAL A 342 0.32 6.14 5.07
N PRO A 343 -0.88 6.08 4.45
CA PRO A 343 -2.08 5.56 5.11
C PRO A 343 -1.99 4.05 5.33
N LEU A 344 -2.64 3.57 6.40
CA LEU A 344 -2.75 2.13 6.68
C LEU A 344 -3.70 1.46 5.68
N PRO A 345 -3.27 0.44 4.93
CA PRO A 345 -4.04 -0.17 3.86
C PRO A 345 -5.43 -0.63 4.28
N LEU A 346 -6.47 -0.27 3.53
CA LEU A 346 -7.87 -0.68 3.71
C LEU A 346 -8.53 -0.28 5.05
N VAL A 347 -7.79 0.34 5.96
CA VAL A 347 -8.26 0.80 7.28
C VAL A 347 -8.34 2.32 7.33
N SER A 348 -7.27 3.02 6.92
CA SER A 348 -7.24 4.47 6.86
C SER A 348 -8.25 5.05 5.88
N TYR A 349 -8.75 6.23 6.17
CA TYR A 349 -9.54 7.03 5.24
C TYR A 349 -8.67 7.49 4.05
N GLY A 350 -8.25 6.53 3.20
CA GLY A 350 -7.42 6.73 2.01
C GLY A 350 -8.25 6.57 0.74
N GLY A 351 -8.26 7.58 -0.14
CA GLY A 351 -9.07 7.54 -1.36
C GLY A 351 -8.47 6.67 -2.46
N THR A 352 -7.50 7.23 -3.18
CA THR A 352 -6.90 6.63 -4.39
C THR A 352 -5.99 5.45 -4.09
N SER A 353 -5.27 5.47 -2.97
CA SER A 353 -4.34 4.40 -2.59
C SER A 353 -5.06 3.06 -2.30
N MET A 354 -6.28 3.12 -1.75
CA MET A 354 -7.11 1.94 -1.52
C MET A 354 -7.53 1.28 -2.84
N VAL A 355 -7.91 2.08 -3.83
CA VAL A 355 -8.32 1.59 -5.16
C VAL A 355 -7.14 0.93 -5.88
N THR A 356 -5.96 1.54 -5.83
CA THR A 356 -4.75 0.98 -6.46
C THR A 356 -4.29 -0.31 -5.80
N LEU A 357 -4.33 -0.41 -4.46
CA LEU A 357 -3.99 -1.64 -3.75
C LEU A 357 -4.95 -2.78 -4.08
N LEU A 358 -6.27 -2.52 -4.08
CA LEU A 358 -7.27 -3.52 -4.45
C LEU A 358 -7.15 -3.93 -5.92
N ALA A 359 -6.85 -3.00 -6.84
CA ALA A 359 -6.56 -3.31 -8.24
C ALA A 359 -5.33 -4.23 -8.37
N GLY A 360 -4.27 -3.99 -7.59
CA GLY A 360 -3.09 -4.86 -7.50
C GLY A 360 -3.43 -6.29 -7.07
N PHE A 361 -4.29 -6.46 -6.06
CA PHE A 361 -4.78 -7.78 -5.66
C PHE A 361 -5.65 -8.43 -6.75
N GLY A 362 -6.47 -7.65 -7.46
CA GLY A 362 -7.22 -8.14 -8.62
C GLY A 362 -6.30 -8.70 -9.70
N MET A 363 -5.24 -7.96 -10.07
CA MET A 363 -4.23 -8.42 -11.03
C MET A 363 -3.50 -9.67 -10.56
N LEU A 364 -3.12 -9.76 -9.28
CA LEU A 364 -2.51 -10.94 -8.68
C LEU A 364 -3.42 -12.18 -8.83
N MET A 365 -4.71 -12.02 -8.52
CA MET A 365 -5.68 -13.11 -8.66
C MET A 365 -5.88 -13.52 -10.12
N ALA A 366 -5.93 -12.56 -11.06
CA ALA A 366 -6.00 -12.83 -12.50
C ALA A 366 -4.80 -13.66 -12.99
N LEU A 367 -3.59 -13.29 -12.57
CA LEU A 367 -2.36 -13.99 -12.92
C LEU A 367 -2.34 -15.42 -12.36
N HIS A 368 -2.78 -15.61 -11.11
CA HIS A 368 -2.86 -16.93 -10.49
C HIS A 368 -3.93 -17.83 -11.12
N ALA A 369 -5.12 -17.30 -11.38
CA ALA A 369 -6.22 -18.08 -11.98
C ALA A 369 -5.84 -18.62 -13.37
N ASN A 370 -5.06 -17.85 -14.13
CA ASN A 370 -4.62 -18.21 -15.49
C ASN A 370 -3.21 -18.83 -15.54
N ARG A 371 -2.64 -19.28 -14.42
CA ARG A 371 -1.26 -19.80 -14.36
C ARG A 371 -0.99 -21.00 -15.29
N LYS A 372 -2.03 -21.81 -15.59
CA LYS A 372 -1.92 -22.96 -16.51
C LYS A 372 -1.95 -22.57 -18.01
N LEU A 373 -2.43 -21.37 -18.34
CA LEU A 373 -2.50 -20.87 -19.72
C LEU A 373 -1.25 -20.07 -20.10
N ALA A 374 -0.41 -19.75 -19.13
CA ALA A 374 0.79 -18.94 -19.30
C ALA A 374 2.09 -19.80 -19.32
N ALA A 375 1.96 -21.10 -19.13
CA ALA A 375 3.01 -22.10 -19.30
C ALA A 375 2.96 -22.66 -20.74
#